data_2b956ac73434ad98ee8867e4f0189e4e
#
_entry.id   2b956ac73434ad98ee8867e4f0189e4e
#
_cell.length_a   1.000
_cell.length_b   1.000
_cell.length_c   1.000
_cell.angle_alpha   90.00
_cell.angle_beta   90.00
_cell.angle_gamma   90.00
#
_symmetry.space_group_name_H-M   'P 1'
#
loop_
_entity.id
_entity.type
_entity.pdbx_description
1 polymer ?
#
loop_
_entity_poly.entity_id
_entity_poly.type
_entity_poly.pdbx_seq_one_letter_code
_entity_poly.pdbx_strand_id
1 'polypeptide(L)'
;MKRNNYIVSGLLFLGLLSCEMRDELKKLPSREEQDTGWFTLDMTSNSQNMVTKAVFDSNDVNPQLYPVEIINTVTGVTVCHFDSYADLLSQGQVKLISGRYKVVAYNYDGSEVHASERPWFKGETEFEILAGKTTQVNTVCKLQSVAVTVAFTNEFKQQFRDDYAITVTNGDKGVKVYGKQHVGKTFYFKVPDQKNCVQLTVKATTVANAQIAQNYTVTKPADAEGNNHLISGDEFTVKIDAGNEPSVDPATQAQLDITVDLTMHEKGITIEIPTE
;
A
#
# COMPACT_ATOMS: atom_id res chain seq x y z
N MET A 1 -5.13 -1.62 -68.03
CA MET A 1 -4.79 -1.87 -66.61
C MET A 1 -5.11 -0.63 -65.80
N LYS A 2 -6.20 -0.68 -65.01
CA LYS A 2 -6.64 0.41 -64.12
C LYS A 2 -6.12 0.15 -62.70
N ARG A 3 -5.32 1.06 -62.16
CA ARG A 3 -4.85 1.05 -60.78
C ARG A 3 -5.87 1.81 -59.92
N ASN A 4 -6.54 1.11 -59.02
CA ASN A 4 -7.42 1.70 -58.01
C ASN A 4 -6.55 2.13 -56.80
N ASN A 5 -6.50 3.43 -56.50
CA ASN A 5 -5.97 3.97 -55.26
C ASN A 5 -7.08 3.98 -54.24
N TYR A 6 -6.97 3.17 -53.17
CA TYR A 6 -7.78 3.30 -51.99
C TYR A 6 -7.16 4.27 -51.00
N ILE A 7 -7.80 5.41 -50.82
CA ILE A 7 -7.50 6.37 -49.76
C ILE A 7 -8.10 5.82 -48.51
N VAL A 8 -7.25 5.34 -47.58
CA VAL A 8 -7.65 5.00 -46.20
C VAL A 8 -7.74 6.29 -45.40
N SER A 9 -8.98 6.77 -45.23
CA SER A 9 -9.28 7.88 -44.33
C SER A 9 -9.25 7.36 -42.89
N GLY A 10 -8.18 7.65 -42.17
CA GLY A 10 -8.08 7.37 -40.74
C GLY A 10 -9.01 8.28 -39.95
N LEU A 11 -10.11 7.75 -39.49
CA LEU A 11 -11.01 8.41 -38.55
C LEU A 11 -10.35 8.37 -37.16
N LEU A 12 -9.85 9.51 -36.73
CA LEU A 12 -9.35 9.72 -35.36
C LEU A 12 -10.57 9.77 -34.43
N PHE A 13 -10.88 8.67 -33.76
CA PHE A 13 -11.86 8.64 -32.68
C PHE A 13 -11.23 9.30 -31.45
N LEU A 14 -11.55 10.56 -31.23
CA LEU A 14 -11.45 11.21 -29.92
C LEU A 14 -12.52 10.57 -29.05
N GLY A 15 -12.12 9.57 -28.28
CA GLY A 15 -12.97 8.99 -27.24
C GLY A 15 -13.20 10.02 -26.14
N LEU A 16 -14.33 10.69 -26.21
CA LEU A 16 -14.90 11.37 -25.05
C LEU A 16 -15.29 10.26 -24.07
N LEU A 17 -14.44 10.01 -23.06
CA LEU A 17 -14.79 9.20 -21.90
C LEU A 17 -15.85 9.98 -21.09
N SER A 18 -17.05 10.03 -21.63
CA SER A 18 -18.25 10.32 -20.85
C SER A 18 -18.47 9.10 -19.93
N CYS A 19 -18.77 9.35 -18.68
CA CYS A 19 -19.33 8.35 -17.77
C CYS A 19 -20.66 7.86 -18.35
N GLU A 20 -20.60 7.00 -19.37
CA GLU A 20 -21.79 6.37 -19.93
C GLU A 20 -22.23 5.28 -18.96
N MET A 21 -23.36 5.49 -18.33
CA MET A 21 -24.11 4.42 -17.67
C MET A 21 -24.30 3.29 -18.68
N ARG A 22 -23.75 2.12 -18.39
CA ARG A 22 -23.87 0.93 -19.23
C ARG A 22 -25.33 0.68 -19.62
N ASP A 23 -25.58 0.39 -20.88
CA ASP A 23 -26.88 0.16 -21.51
C ASP A 23 -27.78 -0.90 -20.86
N GLU A 24 -27.28 -1.65 -19.88
CA GLU A 24 -28.06 -2.65 -19.15
C GLU A 24 -29.19 -2.05 -18.30
N LEU A 25 -29.13 -0.76 -17.94
CA LEU A 25 -30.21 -0.06 -17.25
C LEU A 25 -31.36 0.39 -18.17
N LYS A 26 -31.19 0.32 -19.49
CA LYS A 26 -32.22 0.70 -20.47
C LYS A 26 -33.37 -0.30 -20.61
N LYS A 27 -33.30 -1.46 -19.94
CA LYS A 27 -34.36 -2.50 -20.01
C LYS A 27 -35.35 -2.46 -18.84
N LEU A 28 -35.25 -1.49 -17.94
CA LEU A 28 -36.27 -1.28 -16.93
C LEU A 28 -37.39 -0.43 -17.52
N PRO A 29 -38.69 -0.79 -17.27
CA PRO A 29 -39.83 -0.02 -17.79
C PRO A 29 -39.71 1.42 -17.32
N SER A 30 -40.11 2.38 -18.18
CA SER A 30 -40.13 3.82 -17.95
C SER A 30 -40.67 4.14 -16.57
N ARG A 31 -39.80 4.21 -15.60
CA ARG A 31 -40.09 4.72 -14.28
C ARG A 31 -39.64 6.17 -14.25
N GLU A 32 -40.54 7.00 -13.70
CA GLU A 32 -40.37 8.39 -13.32
C GLU A 32 -38.92 8.81 -13.13
N GLU A 33 -38.57 10.06 -13.47
CA GLU A 33 -37.22 10.63 -13.32
C GLU A 33 -36.53 10.06 -12.08
N GLN A 34 -35.56 9.18 -12.29
CA GLN A 34 -34.88 8.53 -11.16
C GLN A 34 -34.30 9.63 -10.32
N ASP A 35 -34.71 9.70 -9.07
CA ASP A 35 -34.19 10.66 -8.10
C ASP A 35 -32.66 10.60 -8.10
N THR A 36 -32.02 11.68 -8.46
CA THR A 36 -30.55 11.77 -8.55
C THR A 36 -30.03 12.80 -7.57
N GLY A 37 -28.82 12.60 -7.09
CA GLY A 37 -28.05 13.55 -6.31
C GLY A 37 -26.65 13.72 -6.85
N TRP A 38 -25.83 14.44 -6.12
CA TRP A 38 -24.46 14.79 -6.50
C TRP A 38 -23.46 14.24 -5.49
N PHE A 39 -22.32 13.80 -5.97
CA PHE A 39 -21.20 13.30 -5.19
C PHE A 39 -19.98 14.20 -5.40
N THR A 40 -19.26 14.48 -4.32
CA THR A 40 -17.92 15.08 -4.32
C THR A 40 -17.02 14.27 -3.40
N LEU A 41 -15.75 14.17 -3.74
CA LEU A 41 -14.73 13.43 -2.99
C LEU A 41 -13.64 14.37 -2.51
N ASP A 42 -13.30 14.28 -1.24
CA ASP A 42 -12.05 14.75 -0.68
C ASP A 42 -11.20 13.53 -0.28
N MET A 43 -10.01 13.44 -0.85
CA MET A 43 -9.14 12.27 -0.65
C MET A 43 -7.77 12.68 -0.18
N THR A 44 -7.30 12.00 0.87
CA THR A 44 -5.96 12.15 1.42
C THR A 44 -5.27 10.79 1.52
N SER A 45 -3.95 10.81 1.71
CA SER A 45 -3.18 9.61 2.01
C SER A 45 -2.37 9.84 3.28
N ASN A 46 -2.29 8.83 4.15
CA ASN A 46 -1.44 8.90 5.34
C ASN A 46 0.05 8.66 5.05
N SER A 47 0.44 8.65 3.78
CA SER A 47 1.83 8.49 3.33
C SER A 47 2.77 9.58 3.85
N GLN A 48 2.25 10.76 4.23
CA GLN A 48 3.08 11.89 4.67
C GLN A 48 3.92 11.60 5.92
N ASN A 49 3.45 10.74 6.81
CA ASN A 49 4.21 10.34 8.00
C ASN A 49 5.29 9.30 7.70
N MET A 50 5.26 8.65 6.54
CA MET A 50 6.20 7.63 6.10
C MET A 50 7.39 8.21 5.31
N VAL A 51 7.22 9.39 4.70
CA VAL A 51 8.21 10.03 3.82
C VAL A 51 9.54 10.36 4.52
N THR A 52 9.55 10.43 5.86
CA THR A 52 10.76 10.77 6.62
C THR A 52 11.75 9.61 6.78
N LYS A 53 11.35 8.36 6.49
CA LYS A 53 12.16 7.15 6.76
C LYS A 53 12.45 6.26 5.55
N ALA A 54 11.69 6.36 4.47
CA ALA A 54 11.84 5.50 3.30
C ALA A 54 11.95 6.31 2.01
N VAL A 55 12.79 5.84 1.08
CA VAL A 55 12.85 6.38 -0.29
C VAL A 55 11.70 5.77 -1.08
N PHE A 56 10.57 6.48 -1.16
CA PHE A 56 9.43 6.10 -2.00
C PHE A 56 9.59 6.69 -3.40
N ASP A 57 9.02 6.01 -4.40
CA ASP A 57 8.65 6.68 -5.64
C ASP A 57 7.56 7.71 -5.29
N SER A 58 7.77 8.98 -5.67
CA SER A 58 6.82 10.06 -5.42
C SER A 58 5.43 9.77 -5.98
N ASN A 59 5.34 8.94 -7.02
CA ASN A 59 4.08 8.52 -7.63
C ASN A 59 3.29 7.55 -6.74
N ASP A 60 3.98 6.67 -5.99
CA ASP A 60 3.31 5.71 -5.11
C ASP A 60 2.61 6.36 -3.91
N VAL A 61 3.03 7.56 -3.52
CA VAL A 61 2.50 8.31 -2.37
C VAL A 61 1.69 9.54 -2.75
N ASN A 62 1.50 9.79 -4.05
CA ASN A 62 0.71 10.92 -4.54
C ASN A 62 -0.75 10.52 -4.78
N PRO A 63 -1.70 10.88 -3.89
CA PRO A 63 -3.10 10.49 -4.03
C PRO A 63 -3.77 11.06 -5.29
N GLN A 64 -3.23 12.13 -5.89
CA GLN A 64 -3.78 12.68 -7.14
C GLN A 64 -3.74 11.68 -8.30
N LEU A 65 -2.82 10.70 -8.24
CA LEU A 65 -2.62 9.69 -9.28
C LEU A 65 -3.39 8.39 -9.02
N TYR A 66 -4.12 8.28 -7.90
CA TYR A 66 -4.83 7.06 -7.55
C TYR A 66 -6.12 6.92 -8.38
N PRO A 67 -6.33 5.79 -9.05
CA PRO A 67 -7.63 5.47 -9.63
C PRO A 67 -8.73 5.46 -8.57
N VAL A 68 -9.92 5.91 -8.97
CA VAL A 68 -11.09 5.99 -8.10
C VAL A 68 -12.26 5.25 -8.73
N GLU A 69 -12.87 4.37 -7.96
CA GLU A 69 -14.06 3.63 -8.36
C GLU A 69 -15.23 3.98 -7.44
N ILE A 70 -16.42 4.16 -8.03
CA ILE A 70 -17.67 4.28 -7.29
C ILE A 70 -18.48 3.01 -7.57
N ILE A 71 -18.78 2.27 -6.51
CA ILE A 71 -19.43 0.96 -6.58
C ILE A 71 -20.80 1.05 -5.91
N ASN A 72 -21.84 0.60 -6.58
CA ASN A 72 -23.15 0.44 -5.94
C ASN A 72 -23.09 -0.74 -4.97
N THR A 73 -23.34 -0.51 -3.67
CA THR A 73 -23.18 -1.55 -2.65
C THR A 73 -24.26 -2.63 -2.67
N VAL A 74 -25.41 -2.36 -3.29
CA VAL A 74 -26.50 -3.32 -3.42
C VAL A 74 -26.25 -4.32 -4.57
N THR A 75 -25.72 -3.82 -5.70
CA THR A 75 -25.52 -4.63 -6.92
C THR A 75 -24.08 -5.12 -7.05
N GLY A 76 -23.11 -4.51 -6.33
CA GLY A 76 -21.69 -4.77 -6.49
C GLY A 76 -21.08 -4.23 -7.79
N VAL A 77 -21.83 -3.46 -8.58
CA VAL A 77 -21.40 -2.97 -9.89
C VAL A 77 -20.65 -1.64 -9.73
N THR A 78 -19.50 -1.50 -10.37
CA THR A 78 -18.79 -0.22 -10.52
C THR A 78 -19.60 0.67 -11.47
N VAL A 79 -20.14 1.77 -10.95
CA VAL A 79 -20.97 2.72 -11.70
C VAL A 79 -20.15 3.85 -12.31
N CYS A 80 -19.02 4.21 -11.71
CA CYS A 80 -18.04 5.15 -12.25
C CYS A 80 -16.62 4.65 -11.98
N HIS A 81 -15.75 4.90 -12.96
CA HIS A 81 -14.31 4.67 -12.85
C HIS A 81 -13.58 5.91 -13.36
N PHE A 82 -12.58 6.36 -12.62
CA PHE A 82 -11.68 7.45 -12.97
C PHE A 82 -10.26 6.91 -12.93
N ASP A 83 -9.48 7.16 -13.96
CA ASP A 83 -8.09 6.71 -14.06
C ASP A 83 -7.21 7.35 -12.98
N SER A 84 -7.62 8.53 -12.47
CA SER A 84 -6.97 9.22 -11.36
C SER A 84 -7.96 10.06 -10.55
N TYR A 85 -7.59 10.36 -9.30
CA TYR A 85 -8.34 11.33 -8.48
C TYR A 85 -8.32 12.73 -9.10
N ALA A 86 -7.23 13.10 -9.79
CA ALA A 86 -7.16 14.36 -10.54
C ALA A 86 -8.22 14.44 -11.64
N ASP A 87 -8.50 13.32 -12.33
CA ASP A 87 -9.56 13.26 -13.35
C ASP A 87 -10.95 13.45 -12.74
N LEU A 88 -11.22 12.83 -11.59
CA LEU A 88 -12.47 13.05 -10.86
C LEU A 88 -12.63 14.53 -10.48
N LEU A 89 -11.58 15.14 -9.93
CA LEU A 89 -11.61 16.57 -9.55
C LEU A 89 -11.87 17.47 -10.76
N SER A 90 -11.35 17.15 -11.92
CA SER A 90 -11.55 17.91 -13.16
C SER A 90 -13.01 17.91 -13.64
N GLN A 91 -13.75 16.83 -13.32
CA GLN A 91 -15.19 16.72 -13.62
C GLN A 91 -16.07 17.49 -12.60
N GLY A 92 -15.53 17.80 -11.42
CA GLY A 92 -16.26 18.45 -10.34
C GLY A 92 -17.24 17.52 -9.64
N GLN A 93 -18.53 17.77 -9.77
CA GLN A 93 -19.57 16.95 -9.13
C GLN A 93 -20.00 15.78 -10.04
N VAL A 94 -20.06 14.59 -9.48
CA VAL A 94 -20.55 13.39 -10.18
C VAL A 94 -22.03 13.18 -9.86
N LYS A 95 -22.87 13.08 -10.90
CA LYS A 95 -24.30 12.81 -10.75
C LYS A 95 -24.53 11.31 -10.61
N LEU A 96 -25.22 10.88 -9.55
CA LEU A 96 -25.54 9.48 -9.25
C LEU A 96 -27.04 9.34 -8.97
N ILE A 97 -27.59 8.16 -9.21
CA ILE A 97 -28.95 7.78 -8.79
C ILE A 97 -28.96 7.71 -7.25
N SER A 98 -30.08 8.08 -6.62
CA SER A 98 -30.24 7.91 -5.16
C SER A 98 -30.03 6.47 -4.75
N GLY A 99 -29.21 6.24 -3.72
CA GLY A 99 -28.86 4.89 -3.28
C GLY A 99 -27.58 4.83 -2.47
N ARG A 100 -27.16 3.59 -2.16
CA ARG A 100 -25.97 3.33 -1.35
C ARG A 100 -24.79 2.95 -2.24
N TYR A 101 -23.66 3.55 -1.95
CA TYR A 101 -22.44 3.41 -2.73
C TYR A 101 -21.23 3.26 -1.82
N LYS A 102 -20.15 2.79 -2.42
CA LYS A 102 -18.81 2.79 -1.82
C LYS A 102 -17.85 3.43 -2.81
N VAL A 103 -17.03 4.37 -2.36
CA VAL A 103 -15.86 4.83 -3.09
C VAL A 103 -14.66 3.98 -2.69
N VAL A 104 -13.86 3.59 -3.66
CA VAL A 104 -12.60 2.86 -3.50
C VAL A 104 -11.51 3.60 -4.26
N ALA A 105 -10.38 3.86 -3.60
CA ALA A 105 -9.20 4.44 -4.23
C ALA A 105 -7.94 3.69 -3.79
N TYR A 106 -6.96 3.54 -4.69
CA TYR A 106 -5.72 2.80 -4.42
C TYR A 106 -4.60 3.26 -5.35
N ASN A 107 -3.33 3.12 -4.94
CA ASN A 107 -2.21 3.44 -5.82
C ASN A 107 -1.94 2.34 -6.88
N TYR A 108 -2.24 1.08 -6.54
CA TYR A 108 -2.29 -0.07 -7.45
C TYR A 108 -3.04 -1.21 -6.75
N ASP A 109 -3.49 -2.22 -7.49
CA ASP A 109 -4.08 -3.41 -6.87
C ASP A 109 -2.98 -4.33 -6.32
N GLY A 110 -2.79 -4.24 -5.00
CA GLY A 110 -1.82 -5.05 -4.25
C GLY A 110 -2.45 -6.25 -3.54
N SER A 111 -3.72 -6.57 -3.78
CA SER A 111 -4.47 -7.58 -3.03
C SER A 111 -3.85 -8.98 -3.09
N GLU A 112 -3.22 -9.34 -4.22
CA GLU A 112 -2.55 -10.63 -4.43
C GLU A 112 -1.02 -10.56 -4.26
N VAL A 113 -0.47 -9.39 -3.93
CA VAL A 113 0.98 -9.21 -3.78
C VAL A 113 1.39 -9.56 -2.35
N HIS A 114 2.12 -10.68 -2.17
CA HIS A 114 2.55 -11.15 -0.85
C HIS A 114 3.74 -10.37 -0.28
N ALA A 115 4.65 -9.86 -1.13
CA ALA A 115 5.75 -8.99 -0.72
C ALA A 115 6.22 -8.11 -1.89
N SER A 116 6.47 -6.81 -1.64
CA SER A 116 6.78 -5.79 -2.65
C SER A 116 7.81 -4.79 -2.15
N GLU A 117 8.47 -4.09 -3.09
CA GLU A 117 9.23 -2.86 -2.80
C GLU A 117 8.34 -1.60 -2.88
N ARG A 118 7.12 -1.74 -3.41
CA ARG A 118 6.14 -0.66 -3.49
C ARG A 118 5.15 -0.76 -2.34
N PRO A 119 4.85 0.35 -1.64
CA PRO A 119 3.78 0.40 -0.66
C PRO A 119 2.41 0.28 -1.34
N TRP A 120 1.50 -0.48 -0.77
CA TRP A 120 0.12 -0.55 -1.24
C TRP A 120 -0.78 0.30 -0.36
N PHE A 121 -1.30 1.39 -0.94
CA PHE A 121 -2.27 2.28 -0.29
C PHE A 121 -3.66 2.02 -0.84
N LYS A 122 -4.65 1.96 0.04
CA LYS A 122 -6.07 1.82 -0.32
C LYS A 122 -6.93 2.56 0.67
N GLY A 123 -7.98 3.21 0.17
CA GLY A 123 -9.05 3.82 0.96
C GLY A 123 -10.40 3.35 0.47
N GLU A 124 -11.33 3.12 1.40
CA GLU A 124 -12.72 2.79 1.10
C GLU A 124 -13.63 3.59 2.04
N THR A 125 -14.72 4.13 1.50
CA THR A 125 -15.73 4.84 2.28
C THR A 125 -17.11 4.57 1.71
N GLU A 126 -18.04 4.10 2.54
CA GLU A 126 -19.44 3.94 2.18
C GLU A 126 -20.19 5.27 2.35
N PHE A 127 -21.14 5.55 1.45
CA PHE A 127 -21.95 6.75 1.48
C PHE A 127 -23.32 6.51 0.84
N GLU A 128 -24.23 7.46 1.07
CA GLU A 128 -25.57 7.45 0.50
C GLU A 128 -25.82 8.72 -0.32
N ILE A 129 -26.37 8.54 -1.51
CA ILE A 129 -26.84 9.62 -2.38
C ILE A 129 -28.33 9.82 -2.14
N LEU A 130 -28.69 11.03 -1.75
CA LEU A 130 -30.09 11.47 -1.59
C LEU A 130 -30.50 12.36 -2.76
N ALA A 131 -31.76 12.20 -3.20
CA ALA A 131 -32.34 12.99 -4.28
C ALA A 131 -32.17 14.49 -4.06
N GLY A 132 -31.70 15.19 -5.08
CA GLY A 132 -31.54 16.64 -5.10
C GLY A 132 -30.49 17.22 -4.16
N LYS A 133 -29.68 16.35 -3.50
CA LYS A 133 -28.64 16.80 -2.55
C LYS A 133 -27.24 16.50 -3.07
N THR A 134 -26.26 17.25 -2.57
CA THR A 134 -24.83 16.97 -2.73
C THR A 134 -24.35 16.23 -1.49
N THR A 135 -23.72 15.06 -1.70
CA THR A 135 -23.04 14.29 -0.66
C THR A 135 -21.53 14.48 -0.84
N GLN A 136 -20.89 15.08 0.16
CA GLN A 136 -19.43 15.16 0.25
C GLN A 136 -18.91 13.94 1.01
N VAL A 137 -17.90 13.26 0.45
CA VAL A 137 -17.29 12.07 1.02
C VAL A 137 -15.81 12.34 1.26
N ASN A 138 -15.33 11.98 2.45
CA ASN A 138 -13.92 12.06 2.81
C ASN A 138 -13.34 10.64 2.87
N THR A 139 -12.27 10.39 2.14
CA THR A 139 -11.61 9.08 2.10
C THR A 139 -10.12 9.22 2.38
N VAL A 140 -9.61 8.38 3.29
CA VAL A 140 -8.19 8.32 3.61
C VAL A 140 -7.60 7.02 3.09
N CYS A 141 -6.66 7.11 2.15
CA CYS A 141 -5.90 5.95 1.70
C CYS A 141 -4.81 5.63 2.72
N LYS A 142 -4.87 4.42 3.29
CA LYS A 142 -3.93 3.92 4.30
C LYS A 142 -3.06 2.82 3.72
N LEU A 143 -1.84 2.67 4.26
CA LEU A 143 -0.98 1.53 3.94
C LEU A 143 -1.68 0.23 4.29
N GLN A 144 -1.75 -0.70 3.35
CA GLN A 144 -2.42 -2.00 3.49
C GLN A 144 -1.45 -3.14 3.81
N SER A 145 -0.20 -2.83 4.08
CA SER A 145 0.88 -3.79 4.27
C SER A 145 1.57 -3.60 5.61
N VAL A 146 2.31 -4.62 6.03
CA VAL A 146 3.33 -4.52 7.07
C VAL A 146 4.64 -4.07 6.41
N ALA A 147 5.24 -3.00 6.90
CA ALA A 147 6.50 -2.47 6.40
C ALA A 147 7.69 -2.99 7.23
N VAL A 148 8.73 -3.49 6.56
CA VAL A 148 9.95 -3.96 7.21
C VAL A 148 11.16 -3.30 6.55
N THR A 149 12.00 -2.67 7.38
CA THR A 149 13.28 -2.08 6.97
C THR A 149 14.40 -2.79 7.72
N VAL A 150 15.45 -3.22 6.99
CA VAL A 150 16.64 -3.80 7.62
C VAL A 150 17.79 -2.81 7.50
N ALA A 151 18.39 -2.49 8.62
CA ALA A 151 19.56 -1.63 8.74
C ALA A 151 20.73 -2.38 9.40
N PHE A 152 21.96 -1.97 9.11
CA PHE A 152 23.17 -2.56 9.65
C PHE A 152 23.99 -1.49 10.35
N THR A 153 24.56 -1.82 11.51
CA THR A 153 25.49 -0.94 12.20
C THR A 153 26.83 -0.84 11.47
N ASN A 154 27.66 0.11 11.88
CA ASN A 154 29.02 0.22 11.37
C ASN A 154 29.88 -0.97 11.81
N GLU A 155 29.63 -1.45 13.03
CA GLU A 155 30.29 -2.61 13.63
C GLU A 155 30.02 -3.87 12.82
N PHE A 156 28.75 -4.11 12.41
CA PHE A 156 28.41 -5.20 11.51
C PHE A 156 29.19 -5.09 10.19
N LYS A 157 29.20 -3.91 9.55
CA LYS A 157 29.88 -3.70 8.26
C LYS A 157 31.40 -3.86 8.33
N GLN A 158 32.01 -3.69 9.51
CA GLN A 158 33.45 -3.91 9.72
C GLN A 158 33.78 -5.37 9.95
N GLN A 159 32.90 -6.15 10.58
CA GLN A 159 33.15 -7.53 10.99
C GLN A 159 32.67 -8.56 9.96
N PHE A 160 31.71 -8.17 9.08
CA PHE A 160 31.12 -9.05 8.08
C PHE A 160 31.45 -8.59 6.67
N ARG A 161 31.54 -9.56 5.77
CA ARG A 161 31.68 -9.32 4.31
C ARG A 161 30.35 -8.84 3.72
N ASP A 162 30.42 -8.30 2.53
CA ASP A 162 29.26 -7.82 1.77
C ASP A 162 28.39 -8.91 1.15
N ASP A 163 28.68 -10.19 1.43
CA ASP A 163 27.99 -11.37 0.90
C ASP A 163 26.81 -11.84 1.79
N TYR A 164 26.42 -11.02 2.77
CA TYR A 164 25.30 -11.35 3.65
C TYR A 164 23.96 -11.36 2.94
N ALA A 165 23.07 -12.22 3.42
CA ALA A 165 21.70 -12.35 2.99
C ALA A 165 20.77 -12.48 4.20
N ILE A 166 19.83 -11.54 4.34
CA ILE A 166 18.81 -11.55 5.39
C ILE A 166 17.48 -11.87 4.75
N THR A 167 17.01 -13.10 4.93
CA THR A 167 15.67 -13.48 4.50
C THR A 167 14.66 -13.07 5.54
N VAL A 168 13.67 -12.29 5.14
CA VAL A 168 12.56 -11.84 5.99
C VAL A 168 11.27 -12.45 5.48
N THR A 169 10.44 -12.98 6.38
CA THR A 169 9.10 -13.47 6.08
C THR A 169 8.10 -12.99 7.13
N ASN A 170 6.87 -12.75 6.69
CA ASN A 170 5.73 -12.43 7.54
C ASN A 170 5.05 -13.68 8.15
N GLY A 171 5.70 -14.85 8.04
CA GLY A 171 5.13 -16.12 8.53
C GLY A 171 4.04 -16.73 7.64
N ASP A 172 3.85 -16.18 6.44
CA ASP A 172 3.00 -16.71 5.37
C ASP A 172 3.80 -16.75 4.05
N LYS A 173 3.19 -16.47 2.92
CA LYS A 173 3.82 -16.51 1.58
C LYS A 173 4.75 -15.32 1.28
N GLY A 174 4.70 -14.26 2.09
CA GLY A 174 5.55 -13.08 1.92
C GLY A 174 7.01 -13.39 2.30
N VAL A 175 7.92 -13.35 1.33
CA VAL A 175 9.36 -13.55 1.55
C VAL A 175 10.15 -12.52 0.74
N LYS A 176 11.14 -11.89 1.39
CA LYS A 176 12.12 -11.01 0.74
C LYS A 176 13.52 -11.27 1.28
N VAL A 177 14.52 -11.08 0.43
CA VAL A 177 15.93 -11.21 0.79
C VAL A 177 16.60 -9.84 0.70
N TYR A 178 17.13 -9.38 1.82
CA TYR A 178 17.94 -8.18 1.91
C TYR A 178 19.42 -8.55 1.73
N GLY A 179 20.07 -7.93 0.79
CA GLY A 179 21.52 -7.96 0.62
C GLY A 179 22.07 -6.52 0.68
N LYS A 180 23.35 -6.34 0.36
CA LYS A 180 24.03 -5.04 0.36
C LYS A 180 23.26 -3.94 -0.37
N GLN A 181 22.65 -4.25 -1.52
CA GLN A 181 21.91 -3.31 -2.35
C GLN A 181 20.55 -2.88 -1.76
N HIS A 182 20.10 -3.54 -0.70
CA HIS A 182 18.82 -3.29 -0.06
C HIS A 182 18.94 -2.62 1.32
N VAL A 183 20.15 -2.23 1.72
CA VAL A 183 20.39 -1.57 3.01
C VAL A 183 19.55 -0.30 3.11
N GLY A 184 18.76 -0.21 4.16
CA GLY A 184 17.87 0.93 4.43
C GLY A 184 16.62 0.99 3.52
N LYS A 185 16.43 0.03 2.62
CA LYS A 185 15.19 -0.09 1.86
C LYS A 185 14.10 -0.76 2.69
N THR A 186 12.87 -0.31 2.50
CA THR A 186 11.68 -0.92 3.09
C THR A 186 11.04 -1.89 2.11
N PHE A 187 10.71 -3.08 2.59
CA PHE A 187 9.83 -4.00 1.88
C PHE A 187 8.47 -4.08 2.57
N TYR A 188 7.44 -4.30 1.77
CA TYR A 188 6.05 -4.32 2.20
C TYR A 188 5.50 -5.73 2.05
N PHE A 189 4.95 -6.26 3.14
CA PHE A 189 4.40 -7.61 3.21
C PHE A 189 2.90 -7.55 3.37
N LYS A 190 2.17 -8.40 2.65
CA LYS A 190 0.74 -8.60 2.89
C LYS A 190 0.52 -8.94 4.36
N VAL A 191 -0.50 -8.34 4.97
CA VAL A 191 -0.86 -8.67 6.35
C VAL A 191 -1.25 -10.14 6.42
N PRO A 192 -0.53 -10.96 7.21
CA PRO A 192 -0.82 -12.39 7.32
C PRO A 192 -2.00 -12.62 8.27
N ASP A 193 -2.77 -13.67 8.01
CA ASP A 193 -3.85 -14.04 8.92
C ASP A 193 -3.31 -14.58 10.26
N GLN A 194 -3.79 -13.99 11.37
CA GLN A 194 -3.52 -14.43 12.75
C GLN A 194 -2.03 -14.56 13.13
N LYS A 195 -1.10 -13.91 12.40
CA LYS A 195 0.31 -13.89 12.78
C LYS A 195 0.64 -12.65 13.59
N ASN A 196 1.62 -12.80 14.48
CA ASN A 196 2.05 -11.74 15.39
C ASN A 196 3.55 -11.42 15.28
N CYS A 197 4.24 -11.98 14.31
CA CYS A 197 5.69 -11.82 14.20
C CYS A 197 6.17 -11.77 12.76
N VAL A 198 7.34 -11.16 12.58
CA VAL A 198 8.19 -11.29 11.40
C VAL A 198 9.36 -12.22 11.75
N GLN A 199 9.72 -13.10 10.85
CA GLN A 199 10.85 -14.01 11.03
C GLN A 199 12.00 -13.59 10.13
N LEU A 200 13.22 -13.66 10.65
CA LEU A 200 14.44 -13.37 9.93
C LEU A 200 15.38 -14.58 9.95
N THR A 201 15.98 -14.88 8.81
CA THR A 201 17.12 -15.79 8.71
C THR A 201 18.31 -14.97 8.22
N VAL A 202 19.31 -14.79 9.07
CA VAL A 202 20.53 -14.07 8.75
C VAL A 202 21.60 -15.08 8.34
N LYS A 203 22.16 -14.93 7.13
CA LYS A 203 23.34 -15.63 6.65
C LYS A 203 24.40 -14.60 6.32
N ALA A 204 25.58 -14.74 6.90
CA ALA A 204 26.69 -13.81 6.71
C ALA A 204 28.02 -14.52 6.87
N THR A 205 29.08 -13.97 6.26
CA THR A 205 30.46 -14.44 6.41
C THR A 205 31.27 -13.35 7.10
N THR A 206 31.96 -13.69 8.17
CA THR A 206 32.87 -12.75 8.84
C THR A 206 34.08 -12.45 7.96
N VAL A 207 34.80 -11.34 8.24
CA VAL A 207 36.08 -11.03 7.57
C VAL A 207 37.13 -12.12 7.81
N ALA A 208 37.00 -12.89 8.92
CA ALA A 208 37.83 -14.04 9.25
C ALA A 208 37.37 -15.35 8.58
N ASN A 209 36.42 -15.32 7.65
CA ASN A 209 35.84 -16.48 6.93
C ASN A 209 34.96 -17.42 7.77
N ALA A 210 34.52 -17.05 8.95
CA ALA A 210 33.53 -17.82 9.68
C ALA A 210 32.12 -17.56 9.08
N GLN A 211 31.35 -18.63 8.84
CA GLN A 211 29.98 -18.53 8.35
C GLN A 211 29.00 -18.54 9.51
N ILE A 212 28.01 -17.66 9.40
CA ILE A 212 26.91 -17.55 10.36
C ILE A 212 25.59 -17.83 9.64
N ALA A 213 24.72 -18.61 10.29
CA ALA A 213 23.34 -18.81 9.88
C ALA A 213 22.48 -18.82 11.15
N GLN A 214 21.72 -17.74 11.38
CA GLN A 214 20.90 -17.58 12.59
C GLN A 214 19.48 -17.19 12.24
N ASN A 215 18.52 -17.67 13.04
CA ASN A 215 17.11 -17.35 12.89
C ASN A 215 16.63 -16.52 14.07
N TYR A 216 15.82 -15.50 13.76
CA TYR A 216 15.25 -14.61 14.74
C TYR A 216 13.75 -14.47 14.50
N THR A 217 13.01 -14.26 15.59
CA THR A 217 11.58 -13.98 15.55
C THR A 217 11.35 -12.63 16.24
N VAL A 218 10.81 -11.68 15.48
CA VAL A 218 10.45 -10.36 15.98
C VAL A 218 8.95 -10.36 16.19
N THR A 219 8.52 -10.42 17.44
CA THR A 219 7.10 -10.47 17.81
C THR A 219 6.59 -9.05 18.06
N LYS A 220 5.41 -8.73 17.49
CA LYS A 220 4.69 -7.50 17.79
C LYS A 220 4.25 -7.53 19.27
N PRO A 221 4.55 -6.49 20.07
CA PRO A 221 4.00 -6.38 21.42
C PRO A 221 2.47 -6.25 21.35
N ALA A 222 1.80 -6.67 22.43
CA ALA A 222 0.37 -6.46 22.54
C ALA A 222 0.05 -4.96 22.69
N ASP A 223 -1.04 -4.53 22.06
CA ASP A 223 -1.62 -3.20 22.27
C ASP A 223 -2.33 -3.11 23.64
N ALA A 224 -2.96 -1.96 23.92
CA ALA A 224 -3.67 -1.73 25.17
C ALA A 224 -4.87 -2.69 25.38
N GLU A 225 -5.45 -3.19 24.30
CA GLU A 225 -6.55 -4.15 24.28
C GLU A 225 -6.07 -5.62 24.32
N GLY A 226 -4.75 -5.84 24.32
CA GLY A 226 -4.13 -7.17 24.35
C GLY A 226 -3.97 -7.83 22.98
N ASN A 227 -4.24 -7.12 21.86
CA ASN A 227 -4.04 -7.64 20.51
C ASN A 227 -2.59 -7.48 20.09
N ASN A 228 -2.02 -8.53 19.54
CA ASN A 228 -0.64 -8.51 19.03
C ASN A 228 -0.51 -9.01 17.59
N HIS A 229 -1.63 -9.19 16.88
CA HIS A 229 -1.59 -9.59 15.48
C HIS A 229 -1.02 -8.47 14.61
N LEU A 230 -0.31 -8.85 13.55
CA LEU A 230 0.14 -7.92 12.52
C LEU A 230 -1.06 -7.31 11.83
N ILE A 231 -1.05 -6.00 11.66
CA ILE A 231 -2.10 -5.23 11.00
C ILE A 231 -1.53 -4.32 9.93
N SER A 232 -2.41 -3.81 9.08
CA SER A 232 -2.07 -2.79 8.08
C SER A 232 -1.46 -1.56 8.73
N GLY A 233 -0.30 -1.13 8.20
CA GLY A 233 0.43 0.03 8.70
C GLY A 233 1.42 -0.25 9.81
N ASP A 234 1.57 -1.50 10.26
CA ASP A 234 2.66 -1.87 11.18
C ASP A 234 4.02 -1.68 10.49
N GLU A 235 4.97 -1.06 11.20
CA GLU A 235 6.32 -0.80 10.70
C GLU A 235 7.36 -1.42 11.64
N PHE A 236 8.30 -2.17 11.06
CA PHE A 236 9.42 -2.77 11.77
C PHE A 236 10.72 -2.22 11.20
N THR A 237 11.54 -1.61 12.03
CA THR A 237 12.95 -1.31 11.72
C THR A 237 13.84 -2.30 12.46
N VAL A 238 14.40 -3.25 11.72
CA VAL A 238 15.30 -4.26 12.26
C VAL A 238 16.74 -3.78 12.10
N LYS A 239 17.42 -3.51 13.20
CA LYS A 239 18.83 -3.12 13.22
C LYS A 239 19.66 -4.34 13.57
N ILE A 240 20.57 -4.72 12.68
CA ILE A 240 21.47 -5.85 12.85
C ILE A 240 22.86 -5.31 13.23
N ASP A 241 23.35 -5.77 14.37
CA ASP A 241 24.67 -5.41 14.92
C ASP A 241 25.58 -6.64 14.98
N ALA A 242 26.87 -6.42 15.02
CA ALA A 242 27.83 -7.41 15.47
C ALA A 242 27.81 -7.46 17.00
N GLY A 243 27.56 -8.64 17.57
CA GLY A 243 27.53 -8.78 19.03
C GLY A 243 28.86 -8.36 19.70
N ASN A 244 28.76 -7.70 20.84
CA ASN A 244 29.90 -7.12 21.55
C ASN A 244 30.68 -8.11 22.45
N GLU A 245 30.37 -9.42 22.40
CA GLU A 245 31.13 -10.39 23.19
C GLU A 245 32.52 -10.60 22.55
N PRO A 246 33.61 -10.24 23.24
CA PRO A 246 34.94 -10.64 22.80
C PRO A 246 35.04 -12.16 22.92
N SER A 247 34.86 -12.88 21.85
CA SER A 247 35.09 -14.32 21.84
C SER A 247 36.59 -14.55 22.03
N VAL A 248 36.95 -15.29 23.06
CA VAL A 248 38.33 -15.69 23.38
C VAL A 248 38.87 -16.67 22.31
N ASP A 249 38.02 -17.09 21.40
CA ASP A 249 38.38 -17.97 20.29
C ASP A 249 37.85 -17.42 18.96
N PRO A 250 38.72 -16.91 18.07
CA PRO A 250 38.31 -16.39 16.76
C PRO A 250 37.66 -17.41 15.83
N ALA A 251 37.65 -18.66 16.16
CA ALA A 251 37.11 -19.77 15.35
C ALA A 251 35.65 -20.14 15.72
N THR A 252 35.14 -19.68 16.86
CA THR A 252 33.84 -20.10 17.37
C THR A 252 33.06 -18.90 17.88
N GLN A 253 32.05 -18.48 17.15
CA GLN A 253 30.95 -17.61 17.55
C GLN A 253 31.15 -16.10 17.34
N ALA A 254 30.99 -15.66 16.12
CA ALA A 254 30.45 -14.33 15.89
C ALA A 254 28.98 -14.34 16.33
N GLN A 255 28.63 -13.55 17.32
CA GLN A 255 27.27 -13.36 17.79
C GLN A 255 26.68 -12.14 17.09
N LEU A 256 25.43 -12.25 16.66
CA LEU A 256 24.67 -11.11 16.12
C LEU A 256 23.69 -10.64 17.19
N ASP A 257 23.70 -9.35 17.46
CA ASP A 257 22.68 -8.69 18.24
C ASP A 257 21.66 -8.04 17.31
N ILE A 258 20.38 -8.32 17.53
CA ILE A 258 19.30 -7.71 16.78
C ILE A 258 18.49 -6.81 17.70
N THR A 259 18.51 -5.53 17.38
CA THR A 259 17.63 -4.54 18.00
C THR A 259 16.50 -4.22 17.05
N VAL A 260 15.27 -4.24 17.54
CA VAL A 260 14.08 -3.93 16.74
C VAL A 260 13.45 -2.66 17.28
N ASP A 261 13.30 -1.67 16.41
CA ASP A 261 12.48 -0.49 16.67
C ASP A 261 11.10 -0.75 16.03
N LEU A 262 10.09 -0.84 16.90
CA LEU A 262 8.69 -1.01 16.51
C LEU A 262 8.01 0.34 16.59
N THR A 263 7.88 1.00 15.45
CA THR A 263 7.01 2.16 15.34
C THR A 263 5.59 1.66 15.07
N MET A 264 4.79 1.60 16.12
CA MET A 264 3.37 1.26 15.98
C MET A 264 2.60 2.54 15.67
N HIS A 265 2.02 2.63 14.48
CA HIS A 265 1.06 3.67 14.16
C HIS A 265 -0.31 3.33 14.76
N GLU A 266 -0.40 3.38 16.08
CA GLU A 266 -1.70 3.55 16.71
C GLU A 266 -2.07 5.04 16.66
N LYS A 267 -3.22 5.27 16.10
CA LYS A 267 -4.07 6.46 16.00
C LYS A 267 -4.02 7.14 14.65
N GLY A 268 -5.16 6.99 13.94
CA GLY A 268 -5.56 7.98 12.97
C GLY A 268 -5.55 9.36 13.62
N ILE A 269 -4.65 10.22 13.18
CA ILE A 269 -4.69 11.64 13.55
C ILE A 269 -5.91 12.19 12.86
N THR A 270 -6.97 12.44 13.63
CA THR A 270 -8.10 13.27 13.19
C THR A 270 -7.58 14.69 13.16
N ILE A 271 -7.33 15.22 11.97
CA ILE A 271 -7.09 16.65 11.81
C ILE A 271 -8.49 17.30 11.88
N GLU A 272 -8.82 17.89 13.01
CA GLU A 272 -9.96 18.80 13.11
C GLU A 272 -9.59 20.07 12.34
N ILE A 273 -10.27 20.30 11.21
CA ILE A 273 -10.21 21.57 10.50
C ILE A 273 -11.08 22.54 11.31
N PRO A 274 -10.53 23.67 11.80
CA PRO A 274 -11.35 24.68 12.45
C PRO A 274 -12.33 25.24 11.41
N THR A 275 -13.62 25.10 11.67
CA THR A 275 -14.65 25.85 10.96
C THR A 275 -14.68 27.25 11.55
N GLU A 276 -14.14 28.25 10.86
CA GLU A 276 -14.60 29.65 10.98
C GLU A 276 -15.78 29.90 10.05
#